data_629a8bfebae2876f836c3dee6b906a2a
#
_entry.id   629a8bfebae2876f836c3dee6b906a2a
#
_cell.length_a   1.000
_cell.length_b   1.000
_cell.length_c   1.000
_cell.angle_alpha   90.00
_cell.angle_beta   90.00
_cell.angle_gamma   90.00
#
_symmetry.space_group_name_H-M   'P 1'
#
loop_
_entity.id
_entity.type
_entity.pdbx_description
1 polymer ?
#
loop_
_entity_poly.entity_id
_entity_poly.type
_entity_poly.pdbx_seq_one_letter_code
_entity_poly.pdbx_strand_id
1 'polypeptide(L)'
;MRFSRRRLLEAAGAGLVIAVLPRALRADDLEAVFGRLFGDRRPEDGGVILQVSSLVESGNSVAVTVRADPDRPRPRHLHLVMPRNPTPWGLSVELQAPAVPELATRVRLAGTQNLTAIAEWDDGSLGATAVSVMVTRGACIDENFEQWVR
;
A
#
# COMPACT_ATOMS: atom_id res chain seq x y z
N MET A 1 -17.57 -43.92 42.47
CA MET A 1 -17.94 -42.61 41.92
C MET A 1 -18.26 -42.79 40.42
N ARG A 2 -19.54 -42.70 40.04
CA ARG A 2 -19.97 -42.87 38.62
C ARG A 2 -20.03 -41.48 37.98
N PHE A 3 -19.09 -41.20 37.11
CA PHE A 3 -19.11 -39.96 36.30
C PHE A 3 -20.21 -40.15 35.23
N SER A 4 -21.23 -39.31 35.29
CA SER A 4 -22.33 -39.32 34.34
C SER A 4 -21.86 -38.75 33.00
N ARG A 5 -22.04 -39.53 31.92
CA ARG A 5 -21.71 -39.12 30.54
C ARG A 5 -22.42 -37.82 30.09
N ARG A 6 -23.46 -37.43 30.81
CA ARG A 6 -24.26 -36.23 30.52
C ARG A 6 -23.53 -34.93 30.86
N ARG A 7 -22.64 -34.94 31.89
CA ARG A 7 -21.85 -33.76 32.28
C ARG A 7 -20.62 -33.49 31.37
N LEU A 8 -20.19 -34.51 30.62
CA LEU A 8 -19.11 -34.36 29.63
C LEU A 8 -19.55 -33.66 28.36
N LEU A 9 -20.83 -33.72 28.03
CA LEU A 9 -21.41 -33.08 26.84
C LEU A 9 -21.75 -31.60 27.06
N GLU A 10 -21.95 -31.19 28.33
CA GLU A 10 -22.18 -29.77 28.66
C GLU A 10 -20.91 -28.92 28.68
N ALA A 11 -19.73 -29.52 28.82
CA ALA A 11 -18.46 -28.84 28.78
C ALA A 11 -17.87 -28.66 27.37
N ALA A 12 -18.42 -29.34 26.36
CA ALA A 12 -17.93 -29.26 24.98
C ALA A 12 -18.60 -28.15 24.13
N GLY A 13 -19.52 -27.37 24.74
CA GLY A 13 -20.30 -26.34 24.07
C GLY A 13 -19.70 -24.95 24.02
N ALA A 14 -18.51 -24.73 24.61
CA ALA A 14 -17.78 -23.48 24.42
C ALA A 14 -17.06 -23.51 23.07
N GLY A 15 -17.85 -23.41 21.99
CA GLY A 15 -17.32 -23.25 20.64
C GLY A 15 -16.43 -22.03 20.60
N LEU A 16 -15.14 -22.26 20.36
CA LEU A 16 -14.18 -21.22 20.03
C LEU A 16 -14.63 -20.61 18.69
N VAL A 17 -15.43 -19.56 18.76
CA VAL A 17 -15.73 -18.71 17.59
C VAL A 17 -14.45 -17.98 17.29
N ILE A 18 -13.61 -18.57 16.43
CA ILE A 18 -12.52 -17.83 15.79
C ILE A 18 -13.22 -16.84 14.87
N ALA A 19 -13.45 -15.63 15.37
CA ALA A 19 -13.85 -14.51 14.54
C ALA A 19 -12.68 -14.25 13.58
N VAL A 20 -12.75 -14.81 12.38
CA VAL A 20 -11.92 -14.38 11.26
C VAL A 20 -12.41 -12.98 10.89
N LEU A 21 -11.98 -12.00 11.67
CA LEU A 21 -12.15 -10.60 11.29
C LEU A 21 -11.40 -10.42 9.96
N PRO A 22 -12.09 -9.95 8.90
CA PRO A 22 -11.39 -9.56 7.69
C PRO A 22 -10.32 -8.58 8.13
N ARG A 23 -9.09 -8.85 7.73
CA ARG A 23 -7.94 -7.99 8.04
C ARG A 23 -8.20 -6.66 7.35
N ALA A 24 -8.94 -5.79 8.05
CA ALA A 24 -9.09 -4.41 7.62
C ALA A 24 -7.67 -3.88 7.44
N LEU A 25 -7.41 -3.25 6.30
CA LEU A 25 -6.17 -2.52 6.04
C LEU A 25 -5.87 -1.65 7.25
N ARG A 26 -4.89 -2.07 8.02
CA ARG A 26 -4.46 -1.29 9.16
C ARG A 26 -3.61 -0.15 8.64
N ALA A 27 -3.84 1.03 9.19
CA ALA A 27 -2.89 2.13 9.09
C ALA A 27 -1.46 1.65 9.45
N ASP A 28 -1.37 0.62 10.31
CA ASP A 28 -0.15 -0.06 10.72
C ASP A 28 0.68 -0.61 9.53
N ASP A 29 0.04 -1.07 8.43
CA ASP A 29 0.78 -1.61 7.29
C ASP A 29 1.51 -0.49 6.53
N LEU A 30 0.88 0.68 6.40
CA LEU A 30 1.49 1.85 5.77
C LEU A 30 2.61 2.42 6.66
N GLU A 31 2.38 2.53 7.96
CA GLU A 31 3.35 3.00 8.95
C GLU A 31 4.60 2.09 8.96
N ALA A 32 4.41 0.76 8.92
CA ALA A 32 5.52 -0.18 8.84
C ALA A 32 6.32 -0.03 7.53
N VAL A 33 5.66 0.26 6.42
CA VAL A 33 6.32 0.55 5.14
C VAL A 33 7.11 1.85 5.23
N PHE A 34 6.52 2.92 5.75
CA PHE A 34 7.20 4.20 5.95
C PHE A 34 8.44 4.06 6.84
N GLY A 35 8.32 3.34 7.97
CA GLY A 35 9.44 3.11 8.87
C GLY A 35 10.63 2.40 8.23
N ARG A 36 10.36 1.43 7.33
CA ARG A 36 11.44 0.73 6.60
C ARG A 36 12.12 1.61 5.55
N LEU A 37 11.38 2.51 4.94
CA LEU A 37 11.83 3.29 3.78
C LEU A 37 12.49 4.59 4.20
N PHE A 38 11.92 5.25 5.19
CA PHE A 38 12.28 6.60 5.59
C PHE A 38 12.74 6.70 7.04
N GLY A 39 12.74 5.58 7.78
CA GLY A 39 13.08 5.56 9.21
C GLY A 39 12.08 6.38 10.01
N ASP A 40 12.59 7.29 10.82
CA ASP A 40 11.76 8.17 11.68
C ASP A 40 11.22 9.41 10.95
N ARG A 41 11.58 9.60 9.67
CA ARG A 41 11.08 10.72 8.86
C ARG A 41 9.59 10.51 8.56
N ARG A 42 8.82 11.57 8.75
CA ARG A 42 7.37 11.58 8.48
C ARG A 42 7.07 12.56 7.37
N PRO A 43 6.24 12.17 6.39
CA PRO A 43 5.84 13.09 5.34
C PRO A 43 4.85 14.11 5.89
N GLU A 44 4.98 15.35 5.42
CA GLU A 44 3.96 16.37 5.49
C GLU A 44 2.87 16.08 4.46
N ASP A 45 1.66 16.60 4.68
CA ASP A 45 0.58 16.50 3.70
C ASP A 45 0.86 17.39 2.48
N GLY A 46 0.71 16.82 1.27
CA GLY A 46 0.92 17.53 0.01
C GLY A 46 2.36 17.47 -0.53
N GLY A 47 2.72 18.45 -1.36
CA GLY A 47 4.02 18.55 -2.05
C GLY A 47 4.18 17.63 -3.25
N VAL A 48 3.21 16.76 -3.51
CA VAL A 48 3.13 15.86 -4.66
C VAL A 48 1.67 15.70 -5.09
N ILE A 49 1.45 15.60 -6.40
CA ILE A 49 0.13 15.40 -7.00
C ILE A 49 0.04 13.96 -7.49
N LEU A 50 -0.95 13.23 -7.01
CA LEU A 50 -1.26 11.86 -7.43
C LEU A 50 -2.55 11.83 -8.24
N GLN A 51 -2.45 11.46 -9.50
CA GLN A 51 -3.60 11.30 -10.40
C GLN A 51 -3.81 9.81 -10.67
N VAL A 52 -4.95 9.31 -10.26
CA VAL A 52 -5.42 7.94 -10.47
C VAL A 52 -6.94 7.91 -10.42
N SER A 53 -7.58 7.00 -11.15
CA SER A 53 -9.03 6.81 -11.03
C SER A 53 -9.36 6.24 -9.65
N SER A 54 -10.33 6.84 -8.96
CA SER A 54 -10.83 6.33 -7.67
C SER A 54 -11.62 5.02 -7.80
N LEU A 55 -12.05 4.66 -9.03
CA LEU A 55 -12.73 3.41 -9.34
C LEU A 55 -12.12 2.78 -10.58
N VAL A 56 -11.68 1.52 -10.46
CA VAL A 56 -11.15 0.72 -11.56
C VAL A 56 -11.78 -0.67 -11.57
N GLU A 57 -12.16 -1.15 -12.76
CA GLU A 57 -12.75 -2.49 -12.90
C GLU A 57 -11.72 -3.60 -12.69
N SER A 58 -10.49 -3.39 -13.15
CA SER A 58 -9.42 -4.38 -13.08
C SER A 58 -8.14 -3.77 -12.53
N GLY A 59 -7.59 -4.40 -11.49
CA GLY A 59 -6.31 -4.06 -10.92
C GLY A 59 -5.09 -4.42 -11.78
N ASN A 60 -5.26 -5.13 -12.90
CA ASN A 60 -4.13 -5.63 -13.70
C ASN A 60 -3.30 -4.53 -14.36
N SER A 61 -3.91 -3.38 -14.68
CA SER A 61 -3.21 -2.30 -15.40
C SER A 61 -3.88 -0.95 -15.11
N VAL A 62 -3.51 -0.34 -13.99
CA VAL A 62 -4.06 0.93 -13.52
C VAL A 62 -3.11 2.05 -13.88
N ALA A 63 -3.60 3.03 -14.65
CA ALA A 63 -2.82 4.21 -15.00
C ALA A 63 -2.66 5.11 -13.77
N VAL A 64 -1.43 5.54 -13.51
CA VAL A 64 -1.07 6.41 -12.39
C VAL A 64 -0.11 7.48 -12.90
N THR A 65 -0.36 8.72 -12.52
CA THR A 65 0.59 9.83 -12.73
C THR A 65 0.94 10.44 -11.38
N VAL A 66 2.23 10.51 -11.11
CA VAL A 66 2.81 11.17 -9.94
C VAL A 66 3.57 12.39 -10.44
N ARG A 67 3.26 13.56 -9.92
CA ARG A 67 3.89 14.81 -10.34
C ARG A 67 4.24 15.64 -9.13
N ALA A 68 5.41 16.30 -9.15
CA ALA A 68 5.77 17.27 -8.14
C ALA A 68 4.78 18.45 -8.15
N ASP A 69 4.50 18.99 -6.98
CA ASP A 69 3.75 20.22 -6.84
C ASP A 69 4.55 21.38 -7.43
N PRO A 70 4.03 22.13 -8.43
CA PRO A 70 4.74 23.24 -9.07
C PRO A 70 5.04 24.40 -8.11
N ASP A 71 4.29 24.51 -7.02
CA ASP A 71 4.48 25.55 -5.99
C ASP A 71 5.55 25.19 -4.95
N ARG A 72 6.14 24.01 -5.06
CA ARG A 72 7.22 23.51 -4.19
C ARG A 72 8.55 23.40 -4.96
N PRO A 73 9.69 23.44 -4.26
CA PRO A 73 10.97 23.11 -4.86
C PRO A 73 10.94 21.76 -5.56
N ARG A 74 11.78 21.58 -6.57
CA ARG A 74 11.92 20.29 -7.26
C ARG A 74 12.34 19.20 -6.28
N PRO A 75 11.62 18.09 -6.17
CA PRO A 75 12.05 16.97 -5.35
C PRO A 75 13.20 16.22 -6.03
N ARG A 76 14.00 15.53 -5.22
CA ARG A 76 15.04 14.61 -5.68
C ARG A 76 14.46 13.26 -6.10
N HIS A 77 13.50 12.74 -5.33
CA HIS A 77 12.84 11.47 -5.65
C HIS A 77 11.32 11.60 -5.66
N LEU A 78 10.70 10.78 -6.50
CA LEU A 78 9.27 10.46 -6.43
C LEU A 78 9.11 8.98 -6.14
N HIS A 79 8.24 8.66 -5.19
CA HIS A 79 7.93 7.28 -4.80
C HIS A 79 6.43 7.01 -4.89
N LEU A 80 6.08 5.75 -5.13
CA LEU A 80 4.69 5.28 -5.06
C LEU A 80 4.60 4.05 -4.16
N VAL A 81 3.72 4.11 -3.18
CA VAL A 81 3.46 3.04 -2.21
C VAL A 81 2.06 2.47 -2.42
N MET A 82 1.98 1.15 -2.45
CA MET A 82 0.77 0.36 -2.65
C MET A 82 0.66 -0.69 -1.52
N PRO A 83 0.13 -0.32 -0.34
CA PRO A 83 0.29 -1.10 0.90
C PRO A 83 -0.36 -2.48 0.87
N ARG A 84 -1.35 -2.72 -0.01
CA ARG A 84 -1.99 -4.05 -0.14
C ARG A 84 -1.33 -4.97 -1.16
N ASN A 85 -0.35 -4.48 -1.90
CA ASN A 85 0.41 -5.35 -2.78
C ASN A 85 1.38 -6.22 -1.95
N PRO A 86 1.72 -7.44 -2.41
CA PRO A 86 2.73 -8.27 -1.77
C PRO A 86 4.06 -7.54 -1.56
N THR A 87 4.42 -6.68 -2.53
CA THR A 87 5.51 -5.71 -2.41
C THR A 87 4.90 -4.31 -2.32
N PRO A 88 4.78 -3.74 -1.11
CA PRO A 88 4.14 -2.43 -0.91
C PRO A 88 4.87 -1.27 -1.58
N TRP A 89 6.19 -1.38 -1.76
CA TRP A 89 6.99 -0.44 -2.51
C TRP A 89 6.76 -0.65 -4.01
N GLY A 90 6.05 0.27 -4.64
CA GLY A 90 5.73 0.17 -6.04
C GLY A 90 6.87 0.59 -6.95
N LEU A 91 7.39 1.78 -6.71
CA LEU A 91 8.49 2.34 -7.47
C LEU A 91 9.16 3.50 -6.73
N SER A 92 10.39 3.79 -7.14
CA SER A 92 11.15 4.97 -6.73
C SER A 92 11.93 5.48 -7.94
N VAL A 93 11.84 6.77 -8.21
CA VAL A 93 12.51 7.42 -9.33
C VAL A 93 13.32 8.59 -8.82
N GLU A 94 14.61 8.61 -9.12
CA GLU A 94 15.48 9.77 -8.90
C GLU A 94 15.31 10.75 -10.07
N LEU A 95 15.10 12.01 -9.75
CA LEU A 95 14.85 13.08 -10.70
C LEU A 95 16.09 13.92 -10.93
N GLN A 96 16.77 13.70 -12.03
CA GLN A 96 17.92 14.51 -12.44
C GLN A 96 17.50 15.61 -13.43
N ALA A 97 18.13 16.79 -13.32
CA ALA A 97 17.92 17.84 -14.32
C ALA A 97 18.46 17.39 -15.69
N PRO A 98 17.79 17.69 -16.82
CA PRO A 98 16.62 18.57 -17.00
C PRO A 98 15.26 17.84 -16.99
N ALA A 99 15.15 16.61 -16.47
CA ALA A 99 13.90 15.83 -16.53
C ALA A 99 12.71 16.59 -15.89
N VAL A 100 11.55 16.49 -16.49
CA VAL A 100 10.32 17.00 -15.88
C VAL A 100 10.01 16.17 -14.62
N PRO A 101 9.65 16.79 -13.49
CA PRO A 101 9.36 16.07 -12.25
C PRO A 101 7.96 15.43 -12.29
N GLU A 102 7.76 14.57 -13.27
CA GLU A 102 6.53 13.83 -13.50
C GLU A 102 6.85 12.39 -13.91
N LEU A 103 6.07 11.46 -13.37
CA LEU A 103 6.14 10.04 -13.69
C LEU A 103 4.75 9.54 -14.05
N ALA A 104 4.55 9.18 -15.31
CA ALA A 104 3.34 8.48 -15.77
C ALA A 104 3.66 7.00 -16.00
N THR A 105 2.88 6.11 -15.38
CA THR A 105 3.12 4.67 -15.44
C THR A 105 1.82 3.88 -15.31
N ARG A 106 1.93 2.55 -15.40
CA ARG A 106 0.85 1.61 -15.08
C ARG A 106 1.31 0.67 -13.99
N VAL A 107 0.45 0.45 -13.00
CA VAL A 107 0.72 -0.44 -11.87
C VAL A 107 -0.33 -1.54 -11.77
N ARG A 108 0.02 -2.61 -11.07
CA ARG A 108 -0.93 -3.66 -10.69
C ARG A 108 -1.37 -3.40 -9.25
N LEU A 109 -2.67 -3.53 -9.00
CA LEU A 109 -3.28 -3.40 -7.68
C LEU A 109 -3.91 -4.73 -7.27
N ALA A 110 -3.43 -5.31 -6.18
CA ALA A 110 -3.96 -6.56 -5.63
C ALA A 110 -5.44 -6.43 -5.18
N GLY A 111 -5.91 -5.23 -4.90
CA GLY A 111 -7.28 -4.94 -4.51
C GLY A 111 -7.45 -3.47 -4.15
N THR A 112 -8.64 -3.15 -3.66
CA THR A 112 -8.99 -1.81 -3.15
C THR A 112 -7.99 -1.37 -2.08
N GLN A 113 -7.38 -0.19 -2.27
CA GLN A 113 -6.34 0.32 -1.37
C GLN A 113 -6.13 1.83 -1.51
N ASN A 114 -5.40 2.41 -0.57
CA ASN A 114 -4.91 3.78 -0.67
C ASN A 114 -3.53 3.76 -1.35
N LEU A 115 -3.43 4.35 -2.53
CA LEU A 115 -2.15 4.63 -3.15
C LEU A 115 -1.57 5.89 -2.51
N THR A 116 -0.28 5.86 -2.18
CA THR A 116 0.40 7.02 -1.62
C THR A 116 1.60 7.39 -2.50
N ALA A 117 1.55 8.59 -3.07
CA ALA A 117 2.69 9.21 -3.71
C ALA A 117 3.50 9.99 -2.68
N ILE A 118 4.83 9.97 -2.81
CA ILE A 118 5.74 10.64 -1.89
C ILE A 118 6.79 11.39 -2.71
N ALA A 119 7.01 12.65 -2.36
CA ALA A 119 8.14 13.45 -2.83
C ALA A 119 9.20 13.51 -1.72
N GLU A 120 10.46 13.32 -2.07
CA GLU A 120 11.59 13.48 -1.18
C GLU A 120 12.51 14.58 -1.72
N TRP A 121 12.86 15.54 -0.86
CA TRP A 121 13.76 16.66 -1.20
C TRP A 121 15.19 16.42 -0.70
N ASP A 122 16.13 17.22 -1.20
CA ASP A 122 17.56 17.11 -0.86
C ASP A 122 17.86 17.35 0.63
N ASP A 123 17.02 18.10 1.32
CA ASP A 123 17.11 18.33 2.77
C ASP A 123 16.58 17.15 3.62
N GLY A 124 16.09 16.11 2.95
CA GLY A 124 15.52 14.93 3.58
C GLY A 124 14.06 15.08 4.02
N SER A 125 13.43 16.23 3.76
CA SER A 125 12.00 16.41 4.00
C SER A 125 11.17 15.54 3.04
N LEU A 126 9.96 15.16 3.47
CA LEU A 126 9.04 14.31 2.72
C LEU A 126 7.68 15.00 2.63
N GLY A 127 7.07 14.92 1.45
CA GLY A 127 5.66 15.29 1.25
C GLY A 127 4.90 14.10 0.69
N ALA A 128 3.64 13.92 1.07
CA ALA A 128 2.83 12.80 0.61
C ALA A 128 1.40 13.20 0.27
N THR A 129 0.84 12.50 -0.71
CA THR A 129 -0.57 12.58 -1.08
C THR A 129 -1.11 11.18 -1.29
N ALA A 130 -2.24 10.85 -0.66
CA ALA A 130 -2.89 9.57 -0.76
C ALA A 130 -4.22 9.67 -1.51
N VAL A 131 -4.51 8.67 -2.36
CA VAL A 131 -5.79 8.53 -3.07
C VAL A 131 -6.33 7.12 -2.84
N SER A 132 -7.58 7.03 -2.40
CA SER A 132 -8.29 5.76 -2.27
C SER A 132 -8.74 5.27 -3.64
N VAL A 133 -8.36 4.05 -4.00
CA VAL A 133 -8.73 3.40 -5.26
C VAL A 133 -9.54 2.16 -4.98
N MET A 134 -10.78 2.16 -5.42
CA MET A 134 -11.65 0.99 -5.38
C MET A 134 -11.40 0.11 -6.61
N VAL A 135 -11.09 -1.15 -6.38
CA VAL A 135 -10.80 -2.14 -7.42
C VAL A 135 -11.84 -3.25 -7.34
N THR A 136 -12.67 -3.42 -8.40
CA THR A 136 -13.72 -4.45 -8.41
C THR A 136 -13.17 -5.85 -8.66
N ARG A 137 -12.10 -5.98 -9.46
CA ARG A 137 -11.34 -7.22 -9.66
C ARG A 137 -9.86 -6.93 -9.44
N GLY A 138 -9.29 -7.49 -8.38
CA GLY A 138 -7.87 -7.39 -8.09
C GLY A 138 -7.00 -7.98 -9.20
N ALA A 139 -5.75 -7.54 -9.29
CA ALA A 139 -4.78 -8.19 -10.15
C ALA A 139 -4.48 -9.58 -9.61
N CYS A 140 -4.31 -10.55 -10.52
CA CYS A 140 -3.65 -11.81 -10.18
C CYS A 140 -2.17 -11.50 -9.99
N ILE A 141 -1.78 -11.27 -8.74
CA ILE A 141 -0.38 -11.10 -8.35
C ILE A 141 0.05 -12.46 -7.80
N ASP A 142 0.94 -13.13 -8.53
CA ASP A 142 1.47 -14.44 -8.14
C ASP A 142 2.38 -14.24 -6.92
N GLU A 143 1.97 -14.78 -5.76
CA GLU A 143 2.78 -14.73 -4.54
C GLU A 143 4.04 -15.62 -4.64
N ASN A 144 4.15 -16.42 -5.71
CA ASN A 144 5.24 -17.38 -5.91
C ASN A 144 6.39 -16.85 -6.79
N PHE A 145 6.50 -15.54 -6.99
CA PHE A 145 7.57 -14.97 -7.83
C PHE A 145 8.99 -15.35 -7.34
N GLU A 146 9.16 -15.65 -6.05
CA GLU A 146 10.44 -16.08 -5.50
C GLU A 146 10.91 -17.47 -5.98
N GLN A 147 10.01 -18.30 -6.56
CA GLN A 147 10.37 -19.63 -7.06
C GLN A 147 11.07 -19.61 -8.43
N TRP A 148 11.04 -18.48 -9.15
CA TRP A 148 11.60 -18.36 -10.51
C TRP A 148 12.99 -17.72 -10.55
N VAL A 149 13.54 -17.32 -9.39
CA VAL A 149 14.86 -16.69 -9.27
C VAL A 149 15.86 -17.65 -8.59
N ARG A 150 15.92 -18.89 -9.06
CA ARG A 150 16.99 -19.84 -8.68
C ARG A 150 17.76 -20.29 -9.88
#